data_a8d068d59e448c384d100211d31daeda
#
_entry.id   a8d068d59e448c384d100211d31daeda
#
_cell.length_a   1.000
_cell.length_b   1.000
_cell.length_c   1.000
_cell.angle_alpha   90.00
_cell.angle_beta   90.00
_cell.angle_gamma   90.00
#
_symmetry.space_group_name_H-M   'P 1'
#
loop_
_entity.id
_entity.type
_entity.pdbx_description
1 polymer ?
#
loop_
_entity_poly.entity_id
_entity_poly.type
_entity_poly.pdbx_seq_one_letter_code
_entity_poly.pdbx_strand_id
1 'polypeptide(L)'
;MKKQLVIASILFTLLTTVTFKEKITISRLNIKKIIVENNSLVEKKDVKKLLLPIYGKNIIFLDNKEIEKALTQNSFIETFEVKKKYPETLKIRIFEKKPIAILLNKKGKFYLSDKIELIEFKNIKKYQDLPYVSGNRGEFKIFYDDLKKINFPFDLIDKYTLYETKRWDLETKNKIVIKLHPKKYLKNIQNYLDSRNKKNFKNYRIFDYRIEDQLILK
;
A
#
# COMPACT_ATOMS: atom_id res chain seq x y z
N MET A 1 -34.02 -27.03 -54.36
CA MET A 1 -32.99 -27.70 -53.50
C MET A 1 -31.61 -27.79 -54.16
N LYS A 2 -31.43 -28.32 -55.40
CA LYS A 2 -30.09 -28.47 -56.01
C LYS A 2 -29.33 -27.14 -56.21
N LYS A 3 -29.97 -26.03 -56.58
CA LYS A 3 -29.31 -24.71 -56.73
C LYS A 3 -28.79 -24.12 -55.40
N GLN A 4 -29.50 -24.31 -54.32
CA GLN A 4 -29.07 -23.84 -52.98
C GLN A 4 -27.85 -24.62 -52.45
N LEU A 5 -27.79 -25.91 -52.69
CA LEU A 5 -26.65 -26.77 -52.36
C LEU A 5 -25.40 -26.38 -53.15
N VAL A 6 -25.54 -26.05 -54.44
CA VAL A 6 -24.42 -25.58 -55.28
C VAL A 6 -23.90 -24.24 -54.80
N ILE A 7 -24.79 -23.28 -54.44
CA ILE A 7 -24.40 -21.99 -53.92
C ILE A 7 -23.69 -22.16 -52.55
N ALA A 8 -24.20 -23.00 -51.67
CA ALA A 8 -23.57 -23.31 -50.39
C ALA A 8 -22.18 -23.95 -50.53
N SER A 9 -22.03 -24.86 -51.51
CA SER A 9 -20.73 -25.48 -51.81
C SER A 9 -19.71 -24.47 -52.36
N ILE A 10 -20.14 -23.56 -53.24
CA ILE A 10 -19.28 -22.47 -53.75
C ILE A 10 -18.86 -21.51 -52.64
N LEU A 11 -19.79 -21.12 -51.76
CA LEU A 11 -19.47 -20.29 -50.59
C LEU A 11 -18.51 -21.00 -49.62
N PHE A 12 -18.70 -22.30 -49.39
CA PHE A 12 -17.81 -23.09 -48.54
C PHE A 12 -16.41 -23.22 -49.15
N THR A 13 -16.27 -23.47 -50.43
CA THR A 13 -14.96 -23.49 -51.12
C THR A 13 -14.30 -22.12 -51.14
N LEU A 14 -15.04 -21.03 -51.33
CA LEU A 14 -14.52 -19.65 -51.21
C LEU A 14 -14.00 -19.37 -49.80
N LEU A 15 -14.70 -19.79 -48.76
CA LEU A 15 -14.25 -19.63 -47.35
C LEU A 15 -13.00 -20.46 -47.03
N THR A 16 -12.87 -21.68 -47.64
CA THR A 16 -11.72 -22.55 -47.37
C THR A 16 -10.48 -22.20 -48.21
N THR A 17 -10.66 -21.55 -49.37
CA THR A 17 -9.54 -21.13 -50.25
C THR A 17 -8.94 -19.77 -49.85
N VAL A 18 -9.57 -19.03 -48.97
CA VAL A 18 -8.95 -17.82 -48.38
C VAL A 18 -7.85 -18.24 -47.41
N THR A 19 -6.72 -18.69 -47.93
CA THR A 19 -5.49 -18.77 -47.17
C THR A 19 -5.05 -17.31 -46.92
N PHE A 20 -5.21 -16.84 -45.67
CA PHE A 20 -4.58 -15.59 -45.21
C PHE A 20 -3.07 -15.76 -45.28
N LYS A 21 -2.45 -15.68 -46.47
CA LYS A 21 -1.00 -15.64 -46.69
C LYS A 21 -0.37 -14.33 -46.15
N GLU A 22 -1.15 -13.32 -45.92
CA GLU A 22 -0.69 -12.18 -45.16
C GLU A 22 -0.84 -12.53 -43.69
N LYS A 23 0.29 -12.64 -42.98
CA LYS A 23 0.32 -12.34 -41.54
C LYS A 23 -0.36 -10.99 -41.42
N ILE A 24 -1.65 -10.97 -41.06
CA ILE A 24 -2.30 -9.75 -40.63
C ILE A 24 -1.44 -9.30 -39.50
N THR A 25 -0.50 -8.43 -39.79
CA THR A 25 0.35 -7.78 -38.82
C THR A 25 -0.61 -6.91 -38.05
N ILE A 26 -1.15 -7.45 -36.94
CA ILE A 26 -2.06 -6.74 -36.04
C ILE A 26 -1.24 -5.67 -35.27
N SER A 27 -0.29 -5.06 -35.98
CA SER A 27 0.55 -3.96 -35.49
C SER A 27 -0.26 -2.73 -35.09
N ARG A 28 -1.47 -2.60 -35.65
CA ARG A 28 -2.44 -1.57 -35.23
C ARG A 28 -2.98 -1.80 -33.82
N LEU A 29 -2.84 -3.03 -33.27
CA LEU A 29 -3.28 -3.39 -31.93
C LEU A 29 -2.11 -3.41 -30.92
N ASN A 30 -0.95 -2.94 -31.32
CA ASN A 30 0.19 -2.81 -30.41
C ASN A 30 0.06 -1.55 -29.56
N ILE A 31 0.38 -1.69 -28.28
CA ILE A 31 0.29 -0.61 -27.31
C ILE A 31 1.30 0.47 -27.64
N LYS A 32 0.83 1.66 -28.01
CA LYS A 32 1.63 2.86 -28.28
C LYS A 32 1.47 3.93 -27.20
N LYS A 33 0.34 3.91 -26.49
CA LYS A 33 0.02 4.91 -25.50
C LYS A 33 -0.37 4.27 -24.16
N ILE A 34 0.28 4.71 -23.06
CA ILE A 34 -0.10 4.36 -21.70
C ILE A 34 -0.51 5.63 -20.96
N ILE A 35 -1.73 5.64 -20.44
CA ILE A 35 -2.30 6.74 -19.65
C ILE A 35 -2.33 6.27 -18.20
N VAL A 36 -1.67 7.02 -17.32
CA VAL A 36 -1.65 6.76 -15.87
C VAL A 36 -2.55 7.77 -15.17
N GLU A 37 -3.44 7.27 -14.32
CA GLU A 37 -4.41 8.06 -13.56
C GLU A 37 -4.36 7.75 -12.07
N ASN A 38 -4.91 8.68 -11.27
CA ASN A 38 -5.06 8.58 -9.81
C ASN A 38 -3.72 8.42 -9.07
N ASN A 39 -2.64 8.90 -9.67
CA ASN A 39 -1.34 8.97 -9.02
C ASN A 39 -1.18 10.30 -8.28
N SER A 40 -0.68 10.25 -7.05
CA SER A 40 -0.43 11.41 -6.18
C SER A 40 1.02 11.45 -5.69
N LEU A 41 1.52 10.33 -5.18
CA LEU A 41 2.88 10.18 -4.64
C LEU A 41 3.83 9.60 -5.68
N VAL A 42 3.32 8.72 -6.52
CA VAL A 42 4.10 8.08 -7.59
C VAL A 42 4.05 8.95 -8.83
N GLU A 43 5.19 9.39 -9.32
CA GLU A 43 5.23 10.19 -10.53
C GLU A 43 4.82 9.38 -11.76
N LYS A 44 4.05 10.01 -12.66
CA LYS A 44 3.63 9.36 -13.94
C LYS A 44 4.80 8.82 -14.74
N LYS A 45 5.95 9.53 -14.70
CA LYS A 45 7.16 9.11 -15.42
C LYS A 45 7.72 7.80 -14.88
N ASP A 46 7.70 7.60 -13.55
CA ASP A 46 8.20 6.39 -12.91
C ASP A 46 7.33 5.18 -13.25
N VAL A 47 6.01 5.36 -13.21
CA VAL A 47 5.06 4.31 -13.63
C VAL A 47 5.27 3.94 -15.10
N LYS A 48 5.39 4.94 -15.99
CA LYS A 48 5.65 4.67 -17.42
C LYS A 48 6.98 3.96 -17.63
N LYS A 49 8.00 4.29 -16.84
CA LYS A 49 9.32 3.62 -16.90
C LYS A 49 9.19 2.14 -16.53
N LEU A 50 8.44 1.80 -15.48
CA LEU A 50 8.18 0.41 -15.10
C LEU A 50 7.42 -0.35 -16.19
N LEU A 51 6.56 0.34 -16.94
CA LEU A 51 5.74 -0.22 -18.00
C LEU A 51 6.41 -0.21 -19.38
N LEU A 52 7.69 0.19 -19.50
CA LEU A 52 8.41 0.14 -20.77
C LEU A 52 8.35 -1.22 -21.47
N PRO A 53 8.45 -2.39 -20.79
CA PRO A 53 8.34 -3.69 -21.43
C PRO A 53 6.95 -4.01 -22.00
N ILE A 54 5.94 -3.22 -21.67
CA ILE A 54 4.55 -3.39 -22.13
C ILE A 54 4.30 -2.68 -23.47
N TYR A 55 5.06 -1.64 -23.77
CA TYR A 55 4.96 -0.96 -25.07
C TYR A 55 5.29 -1.93 -26.23
N GLY A 56 4.58 -1.80 -27.33
CA GLY A 56 4.73 -2.65 -28.50
C GLY A 56 4.07 -4.02 -28.40
N LYS A 57 3.63 -4.45 -27.23
CA LYS A 57 2.87 -5.70 -27.04
C LYS A 57 1.45 -5.55 -27.59
N ASN A 58 0.90 -6.65 -28.08
CA ASN A 58 -0.49 -6.66 -28.56
C ASN A 58 -1.46 -6.49 -27.38
N ILE A 59 -2.33 -5.48 -27.46
CA ILE A 59 -3.27 -5.12 -26.40
C ILE A 59 -4.30 -6.21 -26.09
N ILE A 60 -4.65 -7.06 -27.10
CA ILE A 60 -5.63 -8.15 -26.91
C ILE A 60 -5.01 -9.24 -26.03
N PHE A 61 -3.79 -9.66 -26.34
CA PHE A 61 -3.11 -10.78 -25.69
C PHE A 61 -2.32 -10.39 -24.45
N LEU A 62 -2.32 -9.09 -24.07
CA LEU A 62 -1.62 -8.62 -22.88
C LEU A 62 -2.24 -9.25 -21.63
N ASP A 63 -1.40 -9.96 -20.84
CA ASP A 63 -1.76 -10.50 -19.53
C ASP A 63 -1.60 -9.43 -18.43
N ASN A 64 -2.59 -9.34 -17.55
CA ASN A 64 -2.54 -8.45 -16.39
C ASN A 64 -1.38 -8.79 -15.44
N LYS A 65 -0.95 -10.05 -15.37
CA LYS A 65 0.21 -10.48 -14.56
C LYS A 65 1.51 -9.78 -14.96
N GLU A 66 1.68 -9.47 -16.24
CA GLU A 66 2.87 -8.74 -16.69
C GLU A 66 2.86 -7.30 -16.19
N ILE A 67 1.69 -6.67 -16.18
CA ILE A 67 1.50 -5.32 -15.64
C ILE A 67 1.72 -5.33 -14.13
N GLU A 68 1.16 -6.33 -13.44
CA GLU A 68 1.32 -6.53 -12.01
C GLU A 68 2.79 -6.65 -11.63
N LYS A 69 3.54 -7.54 -12.30
CA LYS A 69 4.96 -7.74 -12.09
C LYS A 69 5.77 -6.45 -12.29
N ALA A 70 5.38 -5.62 -13.23
CA ALA A 70 6.02 -4.34 -13.47
C ALA A 70 5.69 -3.32 -12.36
N LEU A 71 4.43 -3.18 -11.99
CA LEU A 71 3.96 -2.16 -11.05
C LEU A 71 4.33 -2.47 -9.60
N THR A 72 4.39 -3.75 -9.20
CA THR A 72 4.80 -4.18 -7.85
C THR A 72 6.25 -3.85 -7.51
N GLN A 73 7.07 -3.48 -8.48
CA GLN A 73 8.42 -2.96 -8.23
C GLN A 73 8.39 -1.60 -7.52
N ASN A 74 7.29 -0.87 -7.56
CA ASN A 74 7.14 0.36 -6.80
C ASN A 74 6.36 0.09 -5.51
N SER A 75 7.04 0.18 -4.37
CA SER A 75 6.49 -0.14 -3.05
C SER A 75 5.30 0.74 -2.62
N PHE A 76 5.09 1.91 -3.25
CA PHE A 76 3.95 2.79 -3.00
C PHE A 76 2.66 2.32 -3.67
N ILE A 77 2.74 1.48 -4.70
CA ILE A 77 1.55 0.98 -5.40
C ILE A 77 0.93 -0.13 -4.54
N GLU A 78 -0.34 0.03 -4.19
CA GLU A 78 -1.13 -0.98 -3.47
C GLU A 78 -1.84 -1.90 -4.44
N THR A 79 -2.65 -1.31 -5.32
CA THR A 79 -3.40 -2.01 -6.34
C THR A 79 -3.49 -1.14 -7.60
N PHE A 80 -4.02 -1.73 -8.67
CA PHE A 80 -4.24 -1.01 -9.92
C PHE A 80 -5.41 -1.60 -10.70
N GLU A 81 -6.01 -0.80 -11.55
CA GLU A 81 -7.02 -1.19 -12.52
C GLU A 81 -6.49 -0.95 -13.93
N VAL A 82 -6.75 -1.90 -14.82
CA VAL A 82 -6.35 -1.80 -16.23
C VAL A 82 -7.59 -1.72 -17.12
N LYS A 83 -7.63 -0.71 -17.98
CA LYS A 83 -8.66 -0.55 -19.00
C LYS A 83 -8.00 -0.49 -20.38
N LYS A 84 -8.27 -1.49 -21.21
CA LYS A 84 -7.84 -1.52 -22.62
C LYS A 84 -8.73 -0.58 -23.42
N LYS A 85 -8.14 0.42 -24.09
CA LYS A 85 -8.81 1.31 -25.03
C LYS A 85 -8.24 1.06 -26.41
N TYR A 86 -8.97 0.26 -27.19
CA TYR A 86 -8.59 -0.09 -28.53
C TYR A 86 -8.48 1.14 -29.44
N PRO A 87 -7.59 1.13 -30.46
CA PRO A 87 -6.76 -0.01 -30.84
C PRO A 87 -5.41 -0.13 -30.08
N GLU A 88 -4.88 0.92 -29.45
CA GLU A 88 -3.46 1.01 -29.07
C GLU A 88 -3.20 1.66 -27.71
N THR A 89 -4.23 1.97 -26.92
CA THR A 89 -4.10 2.70 -25.66
C THR A 89 -4.41 1.83 -24.44
N LEU A 90 -3.47 1.80 -23.50
CA LEU A 90 -3.66 1.18 -22.18
C LEU A 90 -3.88 2.29 -21.13
N LYS A 91 -4.98 2.22 -20.40
CA LYS A 91 -5.28 3.12 -19.29
C LYS A 91 -5.09 2.37 -17.98
N ILE A 92 -4.24 2.90 -17.10
CA ILE A 92 -3.91 2.30 -15.80
C ILE A 92 -4.26 3.31 -14.73
N ARG A 93 -5.16 2.92 -13.83
CA ARG A 93 -5.50 3.66 -12.62
C ARG A 93 -4.78 3.02 -11.45
N ILE A 94 -4.01 3.82 -10.70
CA ILE A 94 -3.18 3.37 -9.58
C ILE A 94 -3.90 3.70 -8.27
N PHE A 95 -3.80 2.80 -7.30
CA PHE A 95 -4.17 3.05 -5.91
C PHE A 95 -2.91 2.95 -5.07
N GLU A 96 -2.60 4.04 -4.37
CA GLU A 96 -1.35 4.18 -3.62
C GLU A 96 -1.55 3.81 -2.16
N LYS A 97 -0.55 3.13 -1.58
CA LYS A 97 -0.48 2.85 -0.15
C LYS A 97 -0.41 4.15 0.63
N LYS A 98 -1.13 4.19 1.76
CA LYS A 98 -1.13 5.34 2.64
C LYS A 98 -0.13 5.13 3.80
N PRO A 99 0.98 5.86 3.84
CA PRO A 99 1.90 5.83 4.98
C PRO A 99 1.21 6.33 6.26
N ILE A 100 1.42 5.60 7.37
CA ILE A 100 0.88 5.93 8.69
C ILE A 100 1.95 6.07 9.77
N ALA A 101 3.16 5.54 9.55
CA ALA A 101 4.28 5.61 10.47
C ALA A 101 5.62 5.45 9.73
N ILE A 102 6.72 5.81 10.40
CA ILE A 102 8.08 5.61 9.92
C ILE A 102 8.77 4.55 10.79
N LEU A 103 9.03 3.38 10.23
CA LEU A 103 9.76 2.30 10.88
C LEU A 103 11.27 2.60 10.84
N LEU A 104 11.88 2.56 12.02
CA LEU A 104 13.34 2.59 12.19
C LEU A 104 13.83 1.19 12.52
N ASN A 105 14.69 0.64 11.69
CA ASN A 105 15.32 -0.65 11.93
C ASN A 105 16.80 -0.63 11.51
N LYS A 106 17.53 -1.76 11.72
CA LYS A 106 18.95 -1.88 11.36
C LYS A 106 19.25 -1.68 9.87
N LYS A 107 18.24 -1.85 9.00
CA LYS A 107 18.37 -1.67 7.54
C LYS A 107 18.09 -0.24 7.08
N GLY A 108 17.63 0.64 7.98
CA GLY A 108 17.32 2.02 7.68
C GLY A 108 15.89 2.43 8.01
N LYS A 109 15.40 3.44 7.29
CA LYS A 109 14.05 3.98 7.43
C LYS A 109 13.13 3.41 6.36
N PHE A 110 11.91 3.08 6.74
CA PHE A 110 10.84 2.68 5.85
C PHE A 110 9.54 3.34 6.29
N TYR A 111 8.64 3.61 5.37
CA TYR A 111 7.26 3.88 5.78
C TYR A 111 6.53 2.56 6.05
N LEU A 112 5.56 2.62 6.96
CA LEU A 112 4.56 1.58 7.15
C LEU A 112 3.23 2.07 6.59
N SER A 113 2.58 1.24 5.77
CA SER A 113 1.21 1.50 5.31
C SER A 113 0.20 1.25 6.44
N ASP A 114 -1.06 1.58 6.21
CA ASP A 114 -2.18 1.25 7.11
C ASP A 114 -2.40 -0.27 7.30
N LYS A 115 -1.89 -1.10 6.37
CA LYS A 115 -1.80 -2.56 6.48
C LYS A 115 -0.49 -3.06 7.10
N ILE A 116 0.35 -2.12 7.59
CA ILE A 116 1.68 -2.39 8.17
C ILE A 116 2.63 -3.05 7.15
N GLU A 117 2.48 -2.74 5.87
CA GLU A 117 3.41 -3.14 4.83
C GLU A 117 4.54 -2.13 4.70
N LEU A 118 5.73 -2.64 4.32
CA LEU A 118 6.88 -1.77 4.11
C LEU A 118 6.75 -0.99 2.80
N ILE A 119 7.04 0.29 2.88
CA ILE A 119 7.16 1.18 1.73
C ILE A 119 8.54 1.82 1.79
N GLU A 120 9.23 1.88 0.67
CA GLU A 120 10.54 2.53 0.57
C GLU A 120 10.48 3.97 1.08
N PHE A 121 11.42 4.34 1.95
CA PHE A 121 11.44 5.69 2.51
C PHE A 121 11.89 6.70 1.45
N LYS A 122 11.06 7.70 1.23
CA LYS A 122 11.36 8.90 0.46
C LYS A 122 11.06 10.11 1.32
N ASN A 123 11.90 11.12 1.29
CA ASN A 123 11.66 12.34 2.07
C ASN A 123 10.50 13.14 1.47
N ILE A 124 9.28 12.76 1.82
CA ILE A 124 8.04 13.39 1.33
C ILE A 124 7.54 14.34 2.41
N LYS A 125 7.47 15.64 2.10
CA LYS A 125 7.06 16.71 3.04
C LYS A 125 5.75 16.40 3.78
N LYS A 126 4.78 15.82 3.09
CA LYS A 126 3.46 15.45 3.66
C LYS A 126 3.55 14.43 4.81
N TYR A 127 4.62 13.64 4.89
CA TYR A 127 4.78 12.52 5.83
C TYR A 127 5.91 12.73 6.85
N GLN A 128 6.40 13.96 7.00
CA GLN A 128 7.45 14.28 7.96
C GLN A 128 6.99 14.17 9.42
N ASP A 129 5.68 14.42 9.66
CA ASP A 129 5.08 14.42 11.00
C ASP A 129 4.47 13.04 11.38
N LEU A 130 4.75 12.00 10.60
CA LEU A 130 4.32 10.65 10.94
C LEU A 130 5.10 10.11 12.15
N PRO A 131 4.43 9.36 13.05
CA PRO A 131 5.08 8.80 14.22
C PRO A 131 6.19 7.81 13.81
N TYR A 132 7.25 7.80 14.62
CA TYR A 132 8.33 6.84 14.48
C TYR A 132 8.00 5.53 15.21
N VAL A 133 8.37 4.41 14.60
CA VAL A 133 8.28 3.06 15.20
C VAL A 133 9.68 2.50 15.30
N SER A 134 10.17 2.28 16.52
CA SER A 134 11.43 1.60 16.81
C SER A 134 11.13 0.18 17.29
N GLY A 135 11.39 -0.83 16.45
CA GLY A 135 11.11 -2.22 16.80
C GLY A 135 10.84 -3.13 15.60
N ASN A 136 10.17 -4.23 15.87
CA ASN A 136 9.82 -5.23 14.88
C ASN A 136 8.47 -4.92 14.23
N ARG A 137 8.38 -5.01 12.91
CA ARG A 137 7.16 -4.76 12.14
C ARG A 137 6.00 -5.69 12.55
N GLY A 138 6.28 -6.98 12.76
CA GLY A 138 5.24 -7.95 13.12
C GLY A 138 4.63 -7.66 14.50
N GLU A 139 5.46 -7.33 15.48
CA GLU A 139 5.01 -6.92 16.82
C GLU A 139 4.22 -5.61 16.76
N PHE A 140 4.67 -4.66 15.93
CA PHE A 140 3.93 -3.41 15.73
C PHE A 140 2.57 -3.65 15.09
N LYS A 141 2.46 -4.60 14.15
CA LYS A 141 1.17 -4.94 13.55
C LYS A 141 0.17 -5.40 14.60
N ILE A 142 0.55 -6.32 15.48
CA ILE A 142 -0.31 -6.83 16.56
C ILE A 142 -0.72 -5.67 17.48
N PHE A 143 0.25 -4.89 17.93
CA PHE A 143 0.01 -3.76 18.81
C PHE A 143 -0.91 -2.71 18.17
N TYR A 144 -0.67 -2.35 16.92
CA TYR A 144 -1.47 -1.39 16.16
C TYR A 144 -2.91 -1.88 15.95
N ASP A 145 -3.09 -3.16 15.61
CA ASP A 145 -4.42 -3.75 15.44
C ASP A 145 -5.20 -3.79 16.76
N ASP A 146 -4.52 -4.03 17.88
CA ASP A 146 -5.13 -3.96 19.22
C ASP A 146 -5.51 -2.53 19.62
N LEU A 147 -4.68 -1.54 19.28
CA LEU A 147 -5.00 -0.13 19.49
C LEU A 147 -6.23 0.31 18.68
N LYS A 148 -6.41 -0.20 17.46
CA LYS A 148 -7.61 0.05 16.66
C LYS A 148 -8.88 -0.42 17.36
N LYS A 149 -8.86 -1.57 18.02
CA LYS A 149 -10.03 -2.15 18.72
C LYS A 149 -10.56 -1.23 19.84
N ILE A 150 -9.68 -0.43 20.45
CA ILE A 150 -10.05 0.52 21.50
C ILE A 150 -10.23 1.96 20.97
N ASN A 151 -10.29 2.15 19.65
CA ASN A 151 -10.40 3.46 19.02
C ASN A 151 -9.31 4.46 19.49
N PHE A 152 -8.07 3.98 19.60
CA PHE A 152 -6.96 4.80 20.08
C PHE A 152 -6.71 6.00 19.16
N PRO A 153 -6.48 7.22 19.71
CA PRO A 153 -6.17 8.42 18.94
C PRO A 153 -4.70 8.41 18.47
N PHE A 154 -4.44 7.80 17.32
CA PHE A 154 -3.09 7.62 16.76
C PHE A 154 -2.33 8.91 16.50
N ASP A 155 -3.03 10.00 16.22
CA ASP A 155 -2.49 11.35 16.01
C ASP A 155 -1.82 11.95 17.26
N LEU A 156 -2.10 11.38 18.43
CA LEU A 156 -1.50 11.74 19.69
C LEU A 156 0.00 11.40 19.76
N ILE A 157 0.44 10.35 19.10
CA ILE A 157 1.76 9.74 19.29
C ILE A 157 2.78 10.28 18.30
N ASP A 158 3.99 10.55 18.84
CA ASP A 158 5.18 10.91 18.10
C ASP A 158 6.12 9.70 17.89
N LYS A 159 6.15 8.78 18.88
CA LYS A 159 7.03 7.62 18.81
C LYS A 159 6.50 6.41 19.57
N TYR A 160 6.67 5.24 18.95
CA TYR A 160 6.47 3.92 19.52
C TYR A 160 7.81 3.23 19.67
N THR A 161 8.14 2.72 20.86
CA THR A 161 9.39 2.00 21.11
C THR A 161 9.11 0.62 21.69
N LEU A 162 9.53 -0.42 20.97
CA LEU A 162 9.50 -1.80 21.44
C LEU A 162 10.84 -2.14 22.09
N TYR A 163 10.80 -2.66 23.31
CA TYR A 163 11.95 -3.19 24.02
C TYR A 163 12.06 -4.71 23.85
N GLU A 164 13.22 -5.27 24.14
CA GLU A 164 13.47 -6.73 24.08
C GLU A 164 12.53 -7.52 25.00
N THR A 165 12.10 -6.94 26.10
CA THR A 165 11.11 -7.47 27.04
C THR A 165 9.68 -7.52 26.50
N LYS A 166 9.48 -7.27 25.19
CA LYS A 166 8.16 -7.16 24.53
C LYS A 166 7.27 -6.05 25.10
N ARG A 167 7.87 -5.08 25.74
CA ARG A 167 7.21 -3.91 26.30
C ARG A 167 7.21 -2.77 25.27
N TRP A 168 6.08 -2.13 25.13
CA TRP A 168 5.94 -0.88 24.39
C TRP A 168 6.01 0.33 25.31
N ASP A 169 6.78 1.34 24.90
CA ASP A 169 6.68 2.69 25.44
C ASP A 169 6.19 3.61 24.32
N LEU A 170 5.31 4.55 24.68
CA LEU A 170 4.77 5.54 23.75
C LEU A 170 5.26 6.92 24.15
N GLU A 171 5.68 7.71 23.20
CA GLU A 171 5.96 9.12 23.38
C GLU A 171 4.92 9.92 22.59
N THR A 172 4.24 10.84 23.28
CA THR A 172 3.25 11.72 22.66
C THR A 172 3.93 12.92 22.01
N LYS A 173 3.22 13.60 21.10
CA LYS A 173 3.67 14.88 20.51
C LYS A 173 3.95 15.96 21.55
N ASN A 174 3.27 15.90 22.70
CA ASN A 174 3.51 16.80 23.85
C ASN A 174 4.63 16.31 24.77
N LYS A 175 5.46 15.35 24.31
CA LYS A 175 6.61 14.81 25.05
C LYS A 175 6.24 14.13 26.38
N ILE A 176 5.03 13.59 26.48
CA ILE A 176 4.64 12.71 27.57
C ILE A 176 5.06 11.29 27.21
N VAL A 177 5.70 10.59 28.14
CA VAL A 177 6.14 9.20 27.99
C VAL A 177 5.19 8.27 28.75
N ILE A 178 4.66 7.28 28.07
CA ILE A 178 3.77 6.25 28.63
C ILE A 178 4.51 4.91 28.56
N LYS A 179 4.91 4.37 29.70
CA LYS A 179 5.61 3.09 29.83
C LYS A 179 4.59 2.01 30.17
N LEU A 180 4.42 1.05 29.26
CA LEU A 180 3.35 0.07 29.35
C LEU A 180 3.81 -1.24 29.99
N HIS A 181 2.89 -1.96 30.64
CA HIS A 181 3.13 -3.34 31.08
C HIS A 181 3.05 -4.28 29.85
N PRO A 182 3.97 -5.26 29.68
CA PRO A 182 4.04 -6.09 28.49
C PRO A 182 2.72 -6.83 28.13
N LYS A 183 1.98 -7.26 29.14
CA LYS A 183 0.74 -8.05 28.95
C LYS A 183 -0.55 -7.24 29.11
N LYS A 184 -0.54 -6.16 29.91
CA LYS A 184 -1.74 -5.38 30.27
C LYS A 184 -1.77 -4.01 29.58
N TYR A 185 -1.05 -3.86 28.45
CA TYR A 185 -0.88 -2.56 27.80
C TYR A 185 -2.18 -1.90 27.36
N LEU A 186 -3.21 -2.65 26.92
CA LEU A 186 -4.50 -2.07 26.55
C LEU A 186 -5.21 -1.42 27.74
N LYS A 187 -5.22 -2.09 28.91
CA LYS A 187 -5.77 -1.52 30.15
C LYS A 187 -5.00 -0.27 30.55
N ASN A 188 -3.68 -0.29 30.46
CA ASN A 188 -2.82 0.86 30.79
C ASN A 188 -3.09 2.05 29.89
N ILE A 189 -3.23 1.82 28.59
CA ILE A 189 -3.55 2.87 27.60
C ILE A 189 -4.93 3.46 27.89
N GLN A 190 -5.94 2.65 28.16
CA GLN A 190 -7.27 3.13 28.52
C GLN A 190 -7.21 4.01 29.77
N ASN A 191 -6.54 3.55 30.82
CA ASN A 191 -6.34 4.32 32.05
C ASN A 191 -5.63 5.67 31.80
N TYR A 192 -4.64 5.68 30.89
CA TYR A 192 -3.98 6.93 30.49
C TYR A 192 -4.95 7.86 29.75
N LEU A 193 -5.72 7.36 28.80
CA LEU A 193 -6.68 8.17 28.04
C LEU A 193 -7.74 8.79 28.95
N ASP A 194 -8.22 8.03 29.94
CA ASP A 194 -9.22 8.49 30.92
C ASP A 194 -8.66 9.52 31.92
N SER A 195 -7.34 9.48 32.14
CA SER A 195 -6.66 10.32 33.14
C SER A 195 -6.04 11.58 32.55
N ARG A 196 -5.53 11.54 31.33
CA ARG A 196 -4.68 12.60 30.72
C ARG A 196 -5.26 14.02 30.78
N ASN A 197 -6.58 14.15 30.76
CA ASN A 197 -7.26 15.44 30.77
C ASN A 197 -7.63 15.93 32.16
N LYS A 198 -7.45 15.11 33.21
CA LYS A 198 -7.76 15.48 34.57
C LYS A 198 -6.72 16.45 35.12
N LYS A 199 -7.17 17.46 35.86
CA LYS A 199 -6.32 18.56 36.40
C LYS A 199 -5.10 18.04 37.18
N ASN A 200 -5.28 16.96 37.95
CA ASN A 200 -4.23 16.39 38.81
C ASN A 200 -3.10 15.69 38.02
N PHE A 201 -3.25 15.44 36.73
CA PHE A 201 -2.26 14.73 35.91
C PHE A 201 -1.51 15.63 34.92
N LYS A 202 -1.90 16.90 34.79
CA LYS A 202 -1.34 17.82 33.78
C LYS A 202 0.16 18.14 33.96
N ASN A 203 0.67 18.04 35.17
CA ASN A 203 2.06 18.39 35.49
C ASN A 203 3.05 17.24 35.29
N TYR A 204 2.57 16.03 35.11
CA TYR A 204 3.41 14.85 34.95
C TYR A 204 3.77 14.61 33.47
N ARG A 205 5.03 14.17 33.26
CA ARG A 205 5.57 13.87 31.93
C ARG A 205 5.78 12.37 31.70
N ILE A 206 5.80 11.58 32.77
CA ILE A 206 5.98 10.13 32.68
C ILE A 206 4.80 9.44 33.39
N PHE A 207 4.13 8.57 32.67
CA PHE A 207 3.09 7.67 33.15
C PHE A 207 3.65 6.25 33.08
N ASP A 208 4.10 5.71 34.20
CA ASP A 208 4.79 4.43 34.26
C ASP A 208 3.86 3.34 34.83
N TYR A 209 3.39 2.46 33.93
CA TYR A 209 2.52 1.32 34.23
C TYR A 209 3.26 -0.01 34.19
N ARG A 210 4.59 -0.04 34.30
CA ARG A 210 5.39 -1.26 34.19
C ARG A 210 5.09 -2.27 35.32
N ILE A 211 4.74 -1.77 36.48
CA ILE A 211 4.34 -2.60 37.63
C ILE A 211 2.83 -2.79 37.55
N GLU A 212 2.40 -4.05 37.70
CA GLU A 212 1.00 -4.43 37.64
C GLU A 212 0.18 -3.67 38.69
N ASP A 213 -0.97 -3.14 38.25
CA ASP A 213 -1.94 -2.39 39.06
C ASP A 213 -1.38 -1.14 39.78
N GLN A 214 -0.19 -0.67 39.38
CA GLN A 214 0.42 0.56 39.89
C GLN A 214 0.65 1.58 38.78
N LEU A 215 0.47 2.84 39.09
CA LEU A 215 0.83 3.99 38.26
C LEU A 215 1.84 4.86 39.00
N ILE A 216 3.03 4.97 38.46
CA ILE A 216 4.07 5.89 38.95
C ILE A 216 4.09 7.11 38.04
N LEU A 217 3.94 8.29 38.65
CA LEU A 217 3.94 9.59 37.95
C LEU A 217 5.25 10.32 38.21
N LYS A 218 5.84 10.91 37.16
CA LYS A 218 7.05 11.74 37.26
C LYS A 218 6.96 12.96 36.36
#